data_3eb46e9616bfdf4e6db4ffc8367a1fd9
#
_entry.id   3eb46e9616bfdf4e6db4ffc8367a1fd9
#
_cell.length_a   1.000
_cell.length_b   1.000
_cell.length_c   1.000
_cell.angle_alpha   90.00
_cell.angle_beta   90.00
_cell.angle_gamma   90.00
#
_symmetry.space_group_name_H-M   'P 1'
#
loop_
_entity.id
_entity.type
_entity.pdbx_description
1 polymer ?
#
loop_
_entity_poly.entity_id
_entity_poly.type
_entity_poly.pdbx_seq_one_letter_code
_entity_poly.pdbx_strand_id
1 'polypeptide(L)'
;MNRTKRTLLSAALLVAPAAVAEPPSARFPGEGFELRVYQDAEQAIPAEIFSIRGVGRRPDPPPGGAFRSSCNVFLVIEGDRRVLVDAGNGAPRGSLLAKLRADGVEPATITDILLTHEHRDHVGGLVGPDSAAAFPNATLHALVPPGADPAPLRPDLYELRAFADPAAATNLPAGFVAEPGPGHTPCHVFYRKGTLLFVGDAFHAVDLQIFEPEYCAKWDQDPATAVATRRALIQRSYTNIPKPKPNRITPLSSPPIDHPPLFLCGAHIPFPGIVSKIRRPMASAFEAPSFDTPDPGTPIPAEPRPPEPPEPPVQIRRRAEPAANPPDAPAH
;
A
#
# COMPACT_ATOMS: atom_id res chain seq x y z
N MET A 1 -78.35 -3.37 20.75
CA MET A 1 -77.36 -2.30 20.95
C MET A 1 -75.98 -2.93 21.05
N ASN A 2 -75.26 -3.04 19.92
CA ASN A 2 -73.92 -3.62 19.88
C ASN A 2 -72.89 -2.48 19.80
N ARG A 3 -72.08 -2.31 20.84
CA ARG A 3 -70.95 -1.39 20.87
C ARG A 3 -69.69 -2.11 20.39
N THR A 4 -69.27 -1.85 19.16
CA THR A 4 -68.02 -2.33 18.60
C THR A 4 -66.86 -1.52 19.22
N LYS A 5 -66.01 -2.18 20.01
CA LYS A 5 -64.76 -1.58 20.53
C LYS A 5 -63.74 -1.55 19.39
N ARG A 6 -63.37 -0.35 18.94
CA ARG A 6 -62.23 -0.12 18.04
C ARG A 6 -60.95 -0.13 18.91
N THR A 7 -60.13 -1.16 18.71
CA THR A 7 -58.79 -1.21 19.26
C THR A 7 -57.86 -0.40 18.34
N LEU A 8 -57.31 0.69 18.84
CA LEU A 8 -56.26 1.48 18.17
C LEU A 8 -54.95 0.75 18.40
N LEU A 9 -54.37 0.13 17.33
CA LEU A 9 -53.00 -0.33 17.34
C LEU A 9 -52.10 0.90 17.16
N SER A 10 -51.40 1.33 18.22
CA SER A 10 -50.27 2.25 18.13
C SER A 10 -49.06 1.48 17.54
N ALA A 11 -48.72 1.77 16.30
CA ALA A 11 -47.46 1.35 15.75
C ALA A 11 -46.34 2.20 16.37
N ALA A 12 -45.62 1.62 17.32
CA ALA A 12 -44.36 2.20 17.80
C ALA A 12 -43.32 2.06 16.69
N LEU A 13 -42.95 3.19 16.10
CA LEU A 13 -41.82 3.26 15.14
C LEU A 13 -40.54 3.03 15.97
N LEU A 14 -40.00 1.81 15.94
CA LEU A 14 -38.67 1.54 16.47
C LEU A 14 -37.66 2.25 15.52
N VAL A 15 -37.26 3.47 15.93
CA VAL A 15 -36.07 4.09 15.35
C VAL A 15 -34.88 3.28 15.89
N ALA A 16 -34.31 2.43 15.04
CA ALA A 16 -33.03 1.79 15.35
C ALA A 16 -32.02 2.90 15.66
N PRO A 17 -31.25 2.81 16.77
CA PRO A 17 -30.19 3.77 17.02
C PRO A 17 -29.26 3.76 15.81
N ALA A 18 -28.98 4.95 15.25
CA ALA A 18 -27.95 5.12 14.24
C ALA A 18 -26.67 4.46 14.79
N ALA A 19 -26.13 3.48 14.04
CA ALA A 19 -24.88 2.87 14.43
C ALA A 19 -23.86 3.99 14.59
N VAL A 20 -23.40 4.22 15.81
CA VAL A 20 -22.33 5.18 16.08
C VAL A 20 -21.13 4.62 15.35
N ALA A 21 -20.68 5.34 14.32
CA ALA A 21 -19.49 4.94 13.60
C ALA A 21 -18.34 4.82 14.62
N GLU A 22 -17.62 3.70 14.56
CA GLU A 22 -16.53 3.48 15.49
C GLU A 22 -15.49 4.60 15.37
N PRO A 23 -14.93 5.07 16.51
CA PRO A 23 -13.91 6.13 16.53
C PRO A 23 -12.69 5.71 15.70
N PRO A 24 -11.77 6.67 15.41
CA PRO A 24 -10.53 6.32 14.72
C PRO A 24 -9.85 5.21 15.48
N SER A 25 -9.32 4.29 14.71
CA SER A 25 -8.79 3.03 15.23
C SER A 25 -7.64 3.23 16.23
N ALA A 26 -6.79 4.27 16.08
CA ALA A 26 -5.76 4.64 17.05
C ALA A 26 -5.27 6.07 16.86
N ARG A 27 -4.75 6.67 17.93
CA ARG A 27 -4.11 8.00 17.93
C ARG A 27 -2.75 7.92 18.58
N PHE A 28 -1.76 8.55 17.96
CA PHE A 28 -0.38 8.58 18.43
C PHE A 28 0.12 10.03 18.44
N PRO A 29 0.58 10.55 19.59
CA PRO A 29 1.25 11.84 19.62
C PRO A 29 2.63 11.73 18.95
N GLY A 30 2.92 12.63 18.03
CA GLY A 30 4.24 12.83 17.43
C GLY A 30 4.91 14.09 17.97
N GLU A 31 6.15 14.34 17.55
CA GLU A 31 6.82 15.61 17.85
C GLU A 31 6.24 16.71 16.96
N GLY A 32 5.31 17.52 17.51
CA GLY A 32 4.67 18.62 16.81
C GLY A 32 3.50 18.23 15.90
N PHE A 33 3.09 16.97 15.88
CA PHE A 33 1.94 16.49 15.10
C PHE A 33 1.18 15.37 15.83
N GLU A 34 -0.05 15.11 15.41
CA GLU A 34 -0.86 13.94 15.81
C GLU A 34 -0.98 12.99 14.61
N LEU A 35 -0.77 11.70 14.84
CA LEU A 35 -1.08 10.64 13.88
C LEU A 35 -2.38 9.95 14.30
N ARG A 36 -3.34 9.87 13.38
CA ARG A 36 -4.54 9.04 13.52
C ARG A 36 -4.51 7.94 12.46
N VAL A 37 -4.90 6.74 12.88
CA VAL A 37 -4.98 5.57 11.99
C VAL A 37 -6.44 5.16 11.85
N TYR A 38 -6.91 5.07 10.62
CA TYR A 38 -8.25 4.63 10.28
C TYR A 38 -8.18 3.29 9.56
N GLN A 39 -8.72 2.25 10.17
CA GLN A 39 -8.94 1.00 9.48
C GLN A 39 -10.14 1.17 8.53
N ASP A 40 -9.85 1.36 7.23
CA ASP A 40 -10.88 1.54 6.21
C ASP A 40 -11.64 0.24 5.93
N ALA A 41 -10.93 -0.89 5.91
CA ALA A 41 -11.48 -2.24 5.77
C ALA A 41 -10.66 -3.26 6.55
N GLU A 42 -11.32 -4.32 7.04
CA GLU A 42 -10.67 -5.53 7.51
C GLU A 42 -10.60 -6.54 6.35
N GLN A 43 -9.48 -7.26 6.27
CA GLN A 43 -9.24 -8.23 5.20
C GLN A 43 -8.67 -9.53 5.78
N ALA A 44 -8.97 -10.63 5.09
CA ALA A 44 -8.33 -11.92 5.31
C ALA A 44 -7.72 -12.38 3.98
N ILE A 45 -6.41 -12.55 3.95
CA ILE A 45 -5.69 -12.91 2.73
C ILE A 45 -5.39 -14.41 2.76
N PRO A 46 -6.01 -15.22 1.88
CA PRO A 46 -5.75 -16.64 1.80
C PRO A 46 -4.27 -16.95 1.55
N ALA A 47 -3.75 -18.02 2.16
CA ALA A 47 -2.34 -18.39 2.06
C ALA A 47 -1.88 -18.66 0.62
N GLU A 48 -2.78 -19.12 -0.25
CA GLU A 48 -2.52 -19.36 -1.68
C GLU A 48 -2.21 -18.10 -2.50
N ILE A 49 -2.47 -16.91 -1.93
CA ILE A 49 -2.09 -15.63 -2.55
C ILE A 49 -0.57 -15.44 -2.53
N PHE A 50 0.12 -16.11 -1.59
CA PHE A 50 1.56 -15.94 -1.40
C PHE A 50 2.34 -17.09 -1.99
N SER A 51 3.54 -16.78 -2.52
CA SER A 51 4.53 -17.76 -2.93
C SER A 51 5.94 -17.18 -2.82
N ILE A 52 6.95 -18.05 -2.63
CA ILE A 52 8.34 -17.61 -2.60
C ILE A 52 8.70 -17.00 -3.96
N ARG A 53 9.09 -15.72 -3.95
CA ARG A 53 9.47 -14.93 -5.14
C ARG A 53 8.46 -14.99 -6.29
N GLY A 54 7.18 -15.11 -5.97
CA GLY A 54 6.10 -15.13 -6.95
C GLY A 54 5.83 -16.47 -7.63
N VAL A 55 6.75 -17.44 -7.56
CA VAL A 55 6.65 -18.72 -8.29
C VAL A 55 7.00 -19.96 -7.47
N GLY A 56 7.57 -19.79 -6.28
CA GLY A 56 8.05 -20.88 -5.43
C GLY A 56 6.98 -21.49 -4.53
N ARG A 57 7.43 -22.18 -3.47
CA ARG A 57 6.56 -22.79 -2.46
C ARG A 57 5.62 -21.76 -1.84
N ARG A 58 4.40 -22.17 -1.56
CA ARG A 58 3.42 -21.40 -0.78
C ARG A 58 3.68 -21.56 0.71
N PRO A 59 3.30 -20.58 1.55
CA PRO A 59 3.38 -20.74 2.99
C PRO A 59 2.36 -21.78 3.48
N ASP A 60 2.63 -22.38 4.63
CA ASP A 60 1.61 -23.12 5.33
C ASP A 60 0.52 -22.14 5.81
N PRO A 61 -0.77 -22.47 5.63
CA PRO A 61 -1.83 -21.58 6.05
C PRO A 61 -1.84 -21.44 7.57
N PRO A 62 -2.07 -20.24 8.09
CA PRO A 62 -2.25 -20.04 9.52
C PRO A 62 -3.58 -20.68 9.98
N PRO A 63 -3.80 -20.83 11.30
CA PRO A 63 -5.10 -21.22 11.83
C PRO A 63 -6.21 -20.35 11.25
N GLY A 64 -7.23 -20.99 10.64
CA GLY A 64 -8.30 -20.30 9.90
C GLY A 64 -8.05 -20.11 8.40
N GLY A 65 -6.90 -20.55 7.87
CA GLY A 65 -6.63 -20.64 6.43
C GLY A 65 -6.22 -19.34 5.75
N ALA A 66 -6.27 -18.21 6.45
CA ALA A 66 -5.94 -16.90 5.89
C ALA A 66 -5.16 -16.03 6.89
N PHE A 67 -4.26 -15.20 6.37
CA PHE A 67 -3.55 -14.19 7.15
C PHE A 67 -4.45 -12.98 7.40
N ARG A 68 -4.39 -12.46 8.63
CA ARG A 68 -5.09 -11.21 8.96
C ARG A 68 -4.40 -10.04 8.24
N SER A 69 -5.22 -9.17 7.70
CA SER A 69 -4.81 -7.95 7.02
C SER A 69 -5.85 -6.86 7.25
N SER A 70 -5.53 -5.64 6.91
CA SER A 70 -6.43 -4.49 6.96
C SER A 70 -6.09 -3.55 5.81
N CYS A 71 -7.04 -2.68 5.44
CA CYS A 71 -6.70 -1.50 4.67
C CYS A 71 -6.70 -0.33 5.64
N ASN A 72 -5.53 0.26 5.91
CA ASN A 72 -5.39 1.38 6.82
C ASN A 72 -5.07 2.66 6.05
N VAL A 73 -5.67 3.75 6.48
CA VAL A 73 -5.38 5.11 6.03
C VAL A 73 -4.83 5.89 7.22
N PHE A 74 -3.82 6.69 6.98
CA PHE A 74 -3.15 7.46 8.02
C PHE A 74 -3.46 8.95 7.84
N LEU A 75 -3.85 9.63 8.92
CA LEU A 75 -4.04 11.07 8.95
C LEU A 75 -3.00 11.71 9.88
N VAL A 76 -2.19 12.57 9.33
CA VAL A 76 -1.23 13.40 10.10
C VAL A 76 -1.80 14.80 10.21
N ILE A 77 -1.95 15.28 11.45
CA ILE A 77 -2.44 16.62 11.78
C ILE A 77 -1.30 17.43 12.38
N GLU A 78 -0.95 18.54 11.74
CA GLU A 78 0.10 19.46 12.17
C GLU A 78 -0.37 20.91 11.95
N GLY A 79 -0.71 21.60 13.03
CA GLY A 79 -1.35 22.90 12.92
C GLY A 79 -2.66 22.85 12.13
N ASP A 80 -2.74 23.65 11.07
CA ASP A 80 -3.90 23.67 10.17
C ASP A 80 -3.82 22.62 9.05
N ARG A 81 -2.70 21.91 8.90
CA ARG A 81 -2.55 20.88 7.89
C ARG A 81 -3.12 19.56 8.34
N ARG A 82 -3.83 18.93 7.43
CA ARG A 82 -4.39 17.59 7.55
C ARG A 82 -3.99 16.78 6.33
N VAL A 83 -3.00 15.91 6.53
CA VAL A 83 -2.37 15.14 5.46
C VAL A 83 -2.80 13.69 5.57
N LEU A 84 -3.52 13.18 4.56
CA LEU A 84 -3.78 11.75 4.44
C LEU A 84 -2.59 11.06 3.75
N VAL A 85 -2.28 9.84 4.18
CA VAL A 85 -1.49 8.88 3.40
C VAL A 85 -2.44 7.79 2.94
N ASP A 86 -2.63 7.71 1.64
CA ASP A 86 -3.66 6.98 0.90
C ASP A 86 -5.09 7.46 1.17
N ALA A 87 -6.04 6.97 0.40
CA ALA A 87 -7.46 7.33 0.48
C ALA A 87 -8.40 6.14 0.72
N GLY A 88 -7.86 4.93 0.81
CA GLY A 88 -8.64 3.71 1.07
C GLY A 88 -9.44 3.22 -0.14
N ASN A 89 -10.34 2.26 0.13
CA ASN A 89 -11.13 1.56 -0.88
C ASN A 89 -12.25 2.39 -1.51
N GLY A 90 -12.77 3.37 -0.77
CA GLY A 90 -14.01 4.05 -1.13
C GLY A 90 -15.25 3.16 -0.99
N ALA A 91 -16.43 3.80 -1.09
CA ALA A 91 -17.72 3.10 -0.98
C ALA A 91 -17.92 2.11 -2.15
N PRO A 92 -18.60 0.98 -1.92
CA PRO A 92 -19.16 0.49 -0.65
C PRO A 92 -18.17 -0.36 0.19
N ARG A 93 -16.90 -0.47 -0.22
CA ARG A 93 -15.92 -1.37 0.40
C ARG A 93 -15.17 -0.77 1.56
N GLY A 94 -15.00 0.55 1.56
CA GLY A 94 -14.30 1.31 2.58
C GLY A 94 -15.23 2.10 3.47
N SER A 95 -14.76 2.42 4.67
CA SER A 95 -15.49 3.16 5.71
C SER A 95 -14.82 4.48 6.09
N LEU A 96 -13.74 4.88 5.41
CA LEU A 96 -12.91 6.03 5.77
C LEU A 96 -13.71 7.32 5.98
N LEU A 97 -14.56 7.71 5.02
CA LEU A 97 -15.33 8.96 5.11
C LEU A 97 -16.27 8.99 6.32
N ALA A 98 -16.90 7.84 6.66
CA ALA A 98 -17.75 7.73 7.82
C ALA A 98 -16.93 7.85 9.11
N LYS A 99 -15.77 7.20 9.17
CA LYS A 99 -14.87 7.24 10.34
C LYS A 99 -14.24 8.61 10.55
N LEU A 100 -13.84 9.31 9.49
CA LEU A 100 -13.35 10.70 9.57
C LEU A 100 -14.41 11.61 10.20
N ARG A 101 -15.66 11.59 9.69
CA ARG A 101 -16.75 12.39 10.23
C ARG A 101 -17.08 12.04 11.68
N ALA A 102 -17.12 10.76 12.02
CA ALA A 102 -17.34 10.32 13.41
C ALA A 102 -16.25 10.81 14.37
N ASP A 103 -15.04 10.99 13.87
CA ASP A 103 -13.90 11.55 14.62
C ASP A 103 -13.82 13.08 14.57
N GLY A 104 -14.83 13.74 14.03
CA GLY A 104 -14.89 15.20 13.93
C GLY A 104 -13.97 15.79 12.85
N VAL A 105 -13.55 14.97 11.89
CA VAL A 105 -12.73 15.41 10.74
C VAL A 105 -13.62 15.49 9.51
N GLU A 106 -13.96 16.71 9.11
CA GLU A 106 -14.68 16.92 7.86
C GLU A 106 -13.77 16.69 6.66
N PRO A 107 -14.16 15.87 5.67
CA PRO A 107 -13.34 15.57 4.50
C PRO A 107 -12.83 16.81 3.76
N ALA A 108 -13.62 17.89 3.74
CA ALA A 108 -13.22 19.16 3.12
C ALA A 108 -12.07 19.88 3.89
N THR A 109 -11.72 19.43 5.10
CA THR A 109 -10.58 19.99 5.84
C THR A 109 -9.26 19.30 5.54
N ILE A 110 -9.26 18.21 4.78
CA ILE A 110 -8.03 17.55 4.32
C ILE A 110 -7.34 18.48 3.31
N THR A 111 -6.09 18.76 3.56
CA THR A 111 -5.28 19.71 2.77
C THR A 111 -4.41 19.02 1.73
N ASP A 112 -3.97 17.82 2.02
CA ASP A 112 -3.06 17.07 1.17
C ASP A 112 -3.35 15.56 1.27
N ILE A 113 -3.13 14.84 0.16
CA ILE A 113 -3.16 13.38 0.11
C ILE A 113 -1.87 12.90 -0.54
N LEU A 114 -1.12 12.08 0.18
CA LEU A 114 0.10 11.44 -0.29
C LEU A 114 -0.25 10.01 -0.72
N LEU A 115 -0.19 9.71 -2.01
CA LEU A 115 -0.53 8.38 -2.52
C LEU A 115 0.73 7.52 -2.63
N THR A 116 0.71 6.35 -1.97
CA THR A 116 1.83 5.40 -2.01
C THR A 116 1.92 4.73 -3.37
N HIS A 117 0.78 4.42 -3.99
CA HIS A 117 0.67 3.85 -5.33
C HIS A 117 -0.79 3.90 -5.83
N GLU A 118 -1.02 3.42 -7.06
CA GLU A 118 -2.27 3.57 -7.79
C GLU A 118 -3.30 2.43 -7.62
N HIS A 119 -3.06 1.43 -6.75
CA HIS A 119 -4.03 0.36 -6.56
C HIS A 119 -5.33 0.87 -5.94
N ARG A 120 -6.41 0.17 -6.26
CA ARG A 120 -7.78 0.61 -5.98
C ARG A 120 -8.06 0.87 -4.50
N ASP A 121 -7.50 0.08 -3.62
CA ASP A 121 -7.68 0.21 -2.16
C ASP A 121 -6.85 1.34 -1.53
N HIS A 122 -6.07 2.07 -2.35
CA HIS A 122 -5.34 3.28 -2.00
C HIS A 122 -5.95 4.54 -2.64
N VAL A 123 -6.52 4.41 -3.84
CA VAL A 123 -7.09 5.56 -4.58
C VAL A 123 -8.62 5.53 -4.65
N GLY A 124 -9.28 4.42 -4.29
CA GLY A 124 -10.72 4.26 -4.44
C GLY A 124 -11.54 5.28 -3.64
N GLY A 125 -11.05 5.72 -2.50
CA GLY A 125 -11.68 6.72 -1.65
C GLY A 125 -11.53 8.17 -2.14
N LEU A 126 -10.79 8.43 -3.22
CA LEU A 126 -10.72 9.76 -3.84
C LEU A 126 -12.06 10.23 -4.37
N VAL A 127 -12.93 9.29 -4.74
CA VAL A 127 -14.24 9.58 -5.33
C VAL A 127 -15.32 9.34 -4.30
N GLY A 128 -16.11 10.36 -4.03
CA GLY A 128 -17.28 10.30 -3.16
C GLY A 128 -18.46 9.52 -3.80
N PRO A 129 -19.50 9.22 -3.01
CA PRO A 129 -20.67 8.48 -3.48
C PRO A 129 -21.42 9.18 -4.64
N ASP A 130 -21.29 10.50 -4.74
CA ASP A 130 -21.89 11.37 -5.76
C ASP A 130 -20.99 11.54 -7.01
N SER A 131 -19.91 10.77 -7.10
CA SER A 131 -18.86 10.86 -8.13
C SER A 131 -18.05 12.16 -8.11
N ALA A 132 -18.22 13.01 -7.11
CA ALA A 132 -17.41 14.20 -6.89
C ALA A 132 -16.12 13.84 -6.10
N ALA A 133 -15.23 14.83 -5.96
CA ALA A 133 -14.05 14.69 -5.09
C ALA A 133 -14.48 14.43 -3.64
N ALA A 134 -14.00 13.35 -3.04
CA ALA A 134 -14.27 13.05 -1.63
C ALA A 134 -13.62 14.05 -0.68
N PHE A 135 -12.49 14.64 -1.09
CA PHE A 135 -11.68 15.60 -0.35
C PHE A 135 -11.47 16.87 -1.19
N PRO A 136 -12.50 17.72 -1.36
CA PRO A 136 -12.54 18.74 -2.42
C PRO A 136 -11.46 19.83 -2.32
N ASN A 137 -10.81 19.98 -1.17
CA ASN A 137 -9.76 20.98 -0.97
C ASN A 137 -8.35 20.39 -0.91
N ALA A 138 -8.22 19.07 -1.13
CA ALA A 138 -6.93 18.40 -1.03
C ALA A 138 -6.12 18.53 -2.33
N THR A 139 -4.82 18.75 -2.19
CA THR A 139 -3.84 18.54 -3.24
C THR A 139 -3.33 17.10 -3.20
N LEU A 140 -3.30 16.40 -4.32
CA LEU A 140 -2.72 15.07 -4.43
C LEU A 140 -1.23 15.14 -4.76
N HIS A 141 -0.46 14.30 -4.06
CA HIS A 141 0.96 14.09 -4.33
C HIS A 141 1.20 12.61 -4.67
N ALA A 142 1.79 12.33 -5.82
CA ALA A 142 2.00 10.97 -6.27
C ALA A 142 3.24 10.82 -7.17
N LEU A 143 3.85 9.65 -7.12
CA LEU A 143 4.88 9.25 -8.07
C LEU A 143 4.21 8.88 -9.40
N VAL A 144 4.49 9.65 -10.44
CA VAL A 144 4.00 9.40 -11.81
C VAL A 144 5.20 9.45 -12.75
N PRO A 145 5.82 8.30 -13.06
CA PRO A 145 6.94 8.26 -13.98
C PRO A 145 6.54 8.72 -15.39
N PRO A 146 7.48 9.20 -16.20
CA PRO A 146 7.21 9.57 -17.58
C PRO A 146 6.55 8.43 -18.36
N GLY A 147 5.39 8.73 -18.98
CA GLY A 147 4.62 7.75 -19.76
C GLY A 147 3.61 6.90 -18.95
N ALA A 148 3.57 7.04 -17.62
CA ALA A 148 2.51 6.42 -16.83
C ALA A 148 1.18 7.18 -17.02
N ASP A 149 0.06 6.42 -16.94
CA ASP A 149 -1.28 7.00 -17.01
C ASP A 149 -1.71 7.55 -15.63
N PRO A 150 -1.93 8.86 -15.48
CA PRO A 150 -2.39 9.44 -14.22
C PRO A 150 -3.90 9.28 -13.98
N ALA A 151 -4.67 8.73 -14.92
CA ALA A 151 -6.13 8.64 -14.80
C ALA A 151 -6.65 8.00 -13.51
N PRO A 152 -6.01 6.94 -12.95
CA PRO A 152 -6.41 6.40 -11.65
C PRO A 152 -6.35 7.40 -10.50
N LEU A 153 -5.52 8.44 -10.60
CA LEU A 153 -5.31 9.48 -9.60
C LEU A 153 -6.34 10.62 -9.69
N ARG A 154 -7.29 10.53 -10.62
CA ARG A 154 -8.38 11.49 -10.82
C ARG A 154 -7.92 12.95 -10.96
N PRO A 155 -7.02 13.27 -11.90
CA PRO A 155 -6.59 14.64 -12.14
C PRO A 155 -7.72 15.55 -12.66
N ASP A 156 -8.87 14.96 -13.01
CA ASP A 156 -10.11 15.68 -13.34
C ASP A 156 -10.82 16.21 -12.08
N LEU A 157 -10.56 15.67 -10.89
CA LEU A 157 -11.17 16.06 -9.63
C LEU A 157 -10.22 16.78 -8.67
N TYR A 158 -8.91 16.62 -8.85
CA TYR A 158 -7.90 17.08 -7.91
C TYR A 158 -6.76 17.86 -8.57
N GLU A 159 -6.20 18.82 -7.85
CA GLU A 159 -4.87 19.34 -8.19
C GLU A 159 -3.84 18.22 -7.95
N LEU A 160 -3.23 17.70 -9.02
CA LEU A 160 -2.21 16.65 -8.95
C LEU A 160 -0.81 17.25 -9.01
N ARG A 161 -0.02 17.09 -7.95
CA ARG A 161 1.42 17.37 -7.90
C ARG A 161 2.19 16.07 -8.08
N ALA A 162 2.35 15.71 -9.35
CA ALA A 162 3.12 14.54 -9.73
C ALA A 162 4.64 14.81 -9.63
N PHE A 163 5.38 13.79 -9.22
CA PHE A 163 6.85 13.76 -9.30
C PHE A 163 7.30 12.50 -10.05
N ALA A 164 8.35 12.62 -10.84
CA ALA A 164 8.86 11.52 -11.67
C ALA A 164 9.82 10.60 -10.91
N ASP A 165 10.39 11.10 -9.81
CA ASP A 165 11.36 10.42 -8.95
C ASP A 165 11.11 10.87 -7.50
N PRO A 166 11.12 9.97 -6.51
CA PRO A 166 11.01 10.34 -5.09
C PRO A 166 12.00 11.43 -4.67
N ALA A 167 13.24 11.43 -5.18
CA ALA A 167 14.23 12.46 -4.89
C ALA A 167 13.87 13.86 -5.46
N ALA A 168 12.98 13.91 -6.47
CA ALA A 168 12.47 15.14 -7.06
C ALA A 168 11.19 15.67 -6.38
N ALA A 169 10.67 14.97 -5.38
CA ALA A 169 9.46 15.35 -4.64
C ALA A 169 9.74 16.51 -3.66
N THR A 170 9.96 17.72 -4.17
CA THR A 170 10.34 18.90 -3.35
C THR A 170 9.14 19.65 -2.76
N ASN A 171 7.93 19.43 -3.28
CA ASN A 171 6.71 20.16 -2.90
C ASN A 171 5.77 19.36 -2.02
N LEU A 172 6.29 18.41 -1.23
CA LEU A 172 5.52 17.67 -0.25
C LEU A 172 5.13 18.56 0.95
N PRO A 173 4.07 18.23 1.69
CA PRO A 173 3.75 18.88 2.95
C PRO A 173 4.97 18.89 3.88
N ALA A 174 5.11 19.96 4.68
CA ALA A 174 6.28 20.18 5.53
C ALA A 174 6.63 18.94 6.38
N GLY A 175 7.89 18.58 6.40
CA GLY A 175 8.43 17.44 7.16
C GLY A 175 8.21 16.06 6.53
N PHE A 176 7.50 15.96 5.40
CA PHE A 176 7.44 14.72 4.63
C PHE A 176 8.58 14.63 3.62
N VAL A 177 9.07 13.39 3.44
CA VAL A 177 10.08 13.03 2.44
C VAL A 177 9.59 11.79 1.71
N ALA A 178 9.66 11.80 0.37
CA ALA A 178 9.40 10.62 -0.42
C ALA A 178 10.67 9.75 -0.51
N GLU A 179 10.49 8.44 -0.41
CA GLU A 179 11.57 7.46 -0.54
C GLU A 179 11.12 6.35 -1.52
N PRO A 180 12.03 5.80 -2.35
CA PRO A 180 11.66 4.74 -3.27
C PRO A 180 11.24 3.46 -2.53
N GLY A 181 10.13 2.86 -2.97
CA GLY A 181 9.58 1.63 -2.43
C GLY A 181 9.20 0.60 -3.51
N PRO A 182 10.01 0.40 -4.58
CA PRO A 182 9.60 -0.36 -5.74
C PRO A 182 9.39 -1.86 -5.44
N GLY A 183 8.65 -2.52 -6.35
CA GLY A 183 8.48 -3.98 -6.37
C GLY A 183 7.02 -4.41 -6.31
N HIS A 184 6.21 -3.82 -5.41
CA HIS A 184 4.77 -4.04 -5.40
C HIS A 184 4.15 -3.45 -6.68
N THR A 185 4.38 -2.16 -6.93
CA THR A 185 4.20 -1.54 -8.25
C THR A 185 5.47 -0.77 -8.65
N PRO A 186 5.66 -0.43 -9.94
CA PRO A 186 6.76 0.43 -10.37
C PRO A 186 6.68 1.84 -9.77
N CYS A 187 5.47 2.30 -9.49
CA CYS A 187 5.19 3.64 -8.96
C CYS A 187 5.03 3.66 -7.43
N HIS A 188 5.43 2.59 -6.74
CA HIS A 188 5.28 2.52 -5.30
C HIS A 188 6.34 3.38 -4.59
N VAL A 189 5.86 4.25 -3.69
CA VAL A 189 6.68 5.20 -2.94
C VAL A 189 6.36 5.13 -1.46
N PHE A 190 7.37 5.29 -0.62
CA PHE A 190 7.23 5.46 0.81
C PHE A 190 7.22 6.95 1.18
N TYR A 191 6.52 7.29 2.24
CA TYR A 191 6.59 8.64 2.80
C TYR A 191 7.12 8.58 4.22
N ARG A 192 8.14 9.38 4.53
CA ARG A 192 8.70 9.49 5.87
C ARG A 192 8.38 10.84 6.49
N LYS A 193 7.95 10.83 7.76
CA LYS A 193 7.83 12.03 8.60
C LYS A 193 8.44 11.75 9.98
N GLY A 194 9.57 12.38 10.27
CA GLY A 194 10.33 12.09 11.49
C GLY A 194 10.69 10.60 11.58
N THR A 195 10.21 9.94 12.62
CA THR A 195 10.42 8.50 12.87
C THR A 195 9.37 7.60 12.22
N LEU A 196 8.31 8.16 11.62
CA LEU A 196 7.28 7.39 10.92
C LEU A 196 7.71 7.15 9.48
N LEU A 197 7.53 5.91 9.00
CA LEU A 197 7.67 5.54 7.60
C LEU A 197 6.40 4.84 7.13
N PHE A 198 5.67 5.49 6.26
CA PHE A 198 4.47 4.98 5.60
C PHE A 198 4.90 4.13 4.41
N VAL A 199 4.69 2.82 4.52
CA VAL A 199 5.27 1.83 3.61
C VAL A 199 4.26 1.19 2.65
N GLY A 200 3.03 1.70 2.60
CA GLY A 200 1.99 1.20 1.71
C GLY A 200 1.91 -0.33 1.74
N ASP A 201 2.03 -0.93 0.58
CA ASP A 201 1.92 -2.36 0.33
C ASP A 201 3.26 -3.10 0.27
N ALA A 202 4.28 -2.61 0.99
CA ALA A 202 5.50 -3.38 1.16
C ALA A 202 5.24 -4.74 1.86
N PHE A 203 4.18 -4.80 2.70
CA PHE A 203 3.74 -6.00 3.42
C PHE A 203 2.23 -6.16 3.29
N HIS A 204 1.76 -7.37 2.93
CA HIS A 204 0.34 -7.75 2.88
C HIS A 204 -0.06 -8.67 4.03
N ALA A 205 0.87 -9.50 4.49
CA ALA A 205 0.74 -10.35 5.66
C ALA A 205 1.99 -10.18 6.52
N VAL A 206 1.94 -9.21 7.44
CA VAL A 206 3.10 -8.83 8.25
C VAL A 206 3.63 -10.00 9.09
N ASP A 207 2.72 -10.82 9.64
CA ASP A 207 3.07 -11.98 10.45
C ASP A 207 3.85 -13.06 9.66
N LEU A 208 3.69 -13.09 8.33
CA LEU A 208 4.46 -13.92 7.43
C LEU A 208 5.73 -13.20 6.95
N GLN A 209 5.55 -12.04 6.31
CA GLN A 209 6.59 -11.42 5.48
C GLN A 209 7.68 -10.70 6.27
N ILE A 210 7.45 -10.39 7.55
CA ILE A 210 8.51 -9.88 8.44
C ILE A 210 9.55 -10.96 8.73
N PHE A 211 9.12 -12.22 8.88
CA PHE A 211 10.00 -13.34 9.19
C PHE A 211 10.53 -14.01 7.93
N GLU A 212 9.70 -14.09 6.91
CA GLU A 212 10.00 -14.72 5.63
C GLU A 212 9.74 -13.74 4.46
N PRO A 213 10.61 -12.72 4.27
CA PRO A 213 10.40 -11.66 3.28
C PRO A 213 10.39 -12.14 1.82
N GLU A 214 10.81 -13.38 1.58
CA GLU A 214 10.77 -14.04 0.27
C GLU A 214 9.34 -14.33 -0.22
N TYR A 215 8.35 -14.40 0.68
CA TYR A 215 6.97 -14.57 0.26
C TYR A 215 6.44 -13.29 -0.37
N CYS A 216 6.04 -13.40 -1.63
CA CYS A 216 5.40 -12.33 -2.40
C CYS A 216 3.92 -12.61 -2.55
N ALA A 217 3.10 -11.57 -2.42
CA ALA A 217 1.71 -11.63 -2.84
C ALA A 217 1.66 -11.67 -4.37
N LYS A 218 0.63 -12.31 -4.94
CA LYS A 218 0.43 -12.33 -6.41
C LYS A 218 0.26 -10.95 -7.03
N TRP A 219 0.10 -9.92 -6.21
CA TRP A 219 -0.03 -8.52 -6.61
C TRP A 219 1.32 -7.81 -6.72
N ASP A 220 2.41 -8.40 -6.19
CA ASP A 220 3.76 -7.85 -6.38
C ASP A 220 4.16 -7.99 -7.86
N GLN A 221 4.24 -6.87 -8.58
CA GLN A 221 4.51 -6.86 -10.02
C GLN A 221 5.95 -7.24 -10.35
N ASP A 222 6.89 -6.92 -9.45
CA ASP A 222 8.28 -7.39 -9.48
C ASP A 222 8.63 -8.07 -8.15
N PRO A 223 8.42 -9.39 -8.04
CA PRO A 223 8.70 -10.13 -6.82
C PRO A 223 10.14 -10.04 -6.32
N ALA A 224 11.12 -9.98 -7.22
CA ALA A 224 12.53 -9.89 -6.83
C ALA A 224 12.83 -8.55 -6.17
N THR A 225 12.38 -7.46 -6.77
CA THR A 225 12.51 -6.11 -6.21
C THR A 225 11.69 -5.95 -4.93
N ALA A 226 10.45 -6.50 -4.87
CA ALA A 226 9.62 -6.45 -3.67
C ALA A 226 10.30 -7.14 -2.47
N VAL A 227 10.95 -8.28 -2.68
CA VAL A 227 11.77 -8.96 -1.66
C VAL A 227 12.94 -8.10 -1.22
N ALA A 228 13.68 -7.50 -2.15
CA ALA A 228 14.81 -6.63 -1.82
C ALA A 228 14.36 -5.42 -0.98
N THR A 229 13.25 -4.79 -1.38
CA THR A 229 12.64 -3.66 -0.67
C THR A 229 12.22 -4.05 0.76
N ARG A 230 11.50 -5.17 0.94
CA ARG A 230 11.11 -5.67 2.27
C ARG A 230 12.32 -5.97 3.16
N ARG A 231 13.34 -6.62 2.62
CA ARG A 231 14.59 -6.91 3.36
C ARG A 231 15.27 -5.63 3.84
N ALA A 232 15.36 -4.62 2.97
CA ALA A 232 15.94 -3.33 3.33
C ALA A 232 15.15 -2.63 4.44
N LEU A 233 13.80 -2.64 4.37
CA LEU A 233 12.93 -2.10 5.42
C LEU A 233 13.12 -2.83 6.76
N ILE A 234 13.12 -4.15 6.73
CA ILE A 234 13.34 -4.98 7.92
C ILE A 234 14.71 -4.66 8.52
N GLN A 235 15.76 -4.63 7.70
CA GLN A 235 17.11 -4.30 8.16
C GLN A 235 17.18 -2.91 8.80
N ARG A 236 16.60 -1.89 8.18
CA ARG A 236 16.54 -0.52 8.74
C ARG A 236 15.85 -0.50 10.10
N SER A 237 14.77 -1.26 10.26
CA SER A 237 14.02 -1.33 11.52
C SER A 237 14.80 -2.05 12.62
N TYR A 238 15.63 -3.05 12.29
CA TYR A 238 16.48 -3.76 13.24
C TYR A 238 17.74 -2.99 13.64
N THR A 239 18.36 -2.22 12.76
CA THR A 239 19.59 -1.47 13.09
C THR A 239 19.35 -0.40 14.15
N ASN A 240 18.09 0.01 14.32
CA ASN A 240 17.67 0.96 15.35
C ASN A 240 17.34 0.29 16.72
N ILE A 241 17.44 -1.04 16.83
CA ILE A 241 17.32 -1.74 18.12
C ILE A 241 18.72 -1.85 18.72
N PRO A 242 18.98 -1.34 19.95
CA PRO A 242 20.24 -1.53 20.63
C PRO A 242 20.55 -3.03 20.69
N LYS A 243 21.69 -3.45 20.16
CA LYS A 243 22.14 -4.85 20.28
C LYS A 243 22.16 -5.21 21.77
N PRO A 244 21.59 -6.34 22.21
CA PRO A 244 21.76 -6.79 23.58
C PRO A 244 23.25 -6.88 23.83
N LYS A 245 23.74 -6.20 24.90
CA LYS A 245 25.14 -6.26 25.28
C LYS A 245 25.48 -7.73 25.52
N PRO A 246 26.46 -8.31 24.81
CA PRO A 246 26.96 -9.61 25.20
C PRO A 246 27.52 -9.47 26.62
N ASN A 247 27.19 -10.44 27.46
CA ASN A 247 27.73 -10.52 28.82
C ASN A 247 29.25 -10.70 28.75
N ARG A 248 29.99 -9.62 28.48
CA ARG A 248 31.45 -9.55 28.71
C ARG A 248 31.95 -8.11 28.70
N ILE A 249 32.66 -7.81 29.75
CA ILE A 249 33.48 -6.65 30.07
C ILE A 249 34.54 -6.49 28.95
N THR A 250 34.27 -5.61 27.98
CA THR A 250 35.29 -4.93 27.18
C THR A 250 34.70 -3.61 26.71
N PRO A 251 35.40 -2.47 26.86
CA PRO A 251 34.93 -1.19 26.41
C PRO A 251 35.12 -1.10 24.90
N LEU A 252 34.10 -1.37 24.13
CA LEU A 252 34.04 -0.99 22.73
C LEU A 252 33.29 0.31 22.67
N SER A 253 34.06 1.39 22.49
CA SER A 253 33.60 2.71 22.09
C SER A 253 33.06 2.64 20.66
N SER A 254 31.85 2.14 20.51
CA SER A 254 31.06 2.43 19.30
C SER A 254 30.21 3.63 19.65
N PRO A 255 30.19 4.70 18.85
CA PRO A 255 29.30 5.83 19.09
C PRO A 255 27.86 5.33 19.11
N PRO A 256 27.00 5.89 19.98
CA PRO A 256 25.58 5.59 19.93
C PRO A 256 25.09 5.95 18.51
N ILE A 257 24.42 5.00 17.86
CA ILE A 257 23.73 5.28 16.61
C ILE A 257 22.52 6.12 16.99
N ASP A 258 22.67 7.43 16.85
CA ASP A 258 21.70 8.47 17.23
C ASP A 258 20.54 8.56 16.22
N HIS A 259 20.00 7.43 15.80
CA HIS A 259 18.78 7.42 15.00
C HIS A 259 17.63 6.89 15.85
N PRO A 260 16.55 7.70 16.01
CA PRO A 260 15.36 7.25 16.72
C PRO A 260 14.78 6.00 16.03
N PRO A 261 14.07 5.14 16.77
CA PRO A 261 13.47 3.94 16.22
C PRO A 261 12.52 4.29 15.09
N LEU A 262 12.62 3.56 13.97
CA LEU A 262 11.71 3.73 12.83
C LEU A 262 10.44 2.93 13.07
N PHE A 263 9.28 3.59 12.94
CA PHE A 263 7.98 2.96 13.03
C PHE A 263 7.42 2.74 11.62
N LEU A 264 7.18 1.48 11.26
CA LEU A 264 6.56 1.13 9.96
C LEU A 264 5.05 1.25 10.06
N CYS A 265 4.49 2.15 9.25
CA CYS A 265 3.05 2.37 9.09
C CYS A 265 2.63 1.76 7.75
N GLY A 266 2.02 0.57 7.76
CA GLY A 266 1.68 -0.15 6.53
C GLY A 266 0.17 -0.25 6.32
N ALA A 267 -0.26 -0.12 5.06
CA ALA A 267 -1.66 -0.21 4.69
C ALA A 267 -2.24 -1.57 5.09
N HIS A 268 -1.52 -2.65 4.83
CA HIS A 268 -1.98 -4.01 5.11
C HIS A 268 -1.45 -4.62 6.42
N ILE A 269 -0.85 -3.84 7.29
CA ILE A 269 -0.47 -4.30 8.63
C ILE A 269 -1.74 -4.37 9.50
N PRO A 270 -2.04 -5.52 10.16
CA PRO A 270 -3.21 -5.63 11.02
C PRO A 270 -3.27 -4.50 12.04
N PHE A 271 -4.47 -3.99 12.24
CA PHE A 271 -4.68 -2.85 13.13
C PHE A 271 -3.92 -2.97 14.47
N PRO A 272 -3.22 -1.93 14.92
CA PRO A 272 -3.32 -0.52 14.51
C PRO A 272 -2.47 -0.10 13.30
N GLY A 273 -2.04 -0.98 12.43
CA GLY A 273 -1.30 -0.63 11.22
C GLY A 273 0.13 -0.15 11.44
N ILE A 274 0.66 -0.26 12.67
CA ILE A 274 1.98 0.23 13.06
C ILE A 274 2.79 -0.89 13.70
N VAL A 275 4.00 -1.09 13.19
CA VAL A 275 5.00 -1.97 13.80
C VAL A 275 6.00 -1.11 14.57
N SER A 276 5.85 -1.09 15.90
CA SER A 276 6.68 -0.26 16.78
C SER A 276 8.04 -0.87 17.11
N LYS A 277 8.15 -2.19 17.08
CA LYS A 277 9.40 -2.93 17.33
C LYS A 277 9.29 -4.30 16.69
N ILE A 278 10.13 -4.56 15.70
CA ILE A 278 10.35 -5.91 15.23
C ILE A 278 11.25 -6.58 16.28
N ARG A 279 10.64 -7.28 17.24
CA ARG A 279 11.43 -8.08 18.19
C ARG A 279 11.97 -9.29 17.44
N ARG A 280 13.28 -9.55 17.52
CA ARG A 280 13.83 -10.84 17.09
C ARG A 280 13.07 -11.94 17.84
N PRO A 281 12.55 -12.98 17.19
CA PRO A 281 12.18 -14.20 17.87
C PRO A 281 13.45 -14.68 18.64
N MET A 282 13.25 -15.15 19.86
CA MET A 282 14.35 -15.71 20.67
C MET A 282 15.12 -16.71 19.82
N ALA A 283 16.43 -16.64 19.86
CA ALA A 283 17.40 -17.34 19.00
C ALA A 283 17.39 -18.89 19.12
N SER A 284 16.29 -19.51 19.54
CA SER A 284 16.18 -20.97 19.66
C SER A 284 15.56 -21.68 18.44
N ALA A 285 15.25 -20.98 17.36
CA ALA A 285 14.62 -21.59 16.17
C ALA A 285 15.27 -21.22 14.82
N PHE A 286 16.38 -20.48 14.81
CA PHE A 286 17.12 -20.19 13.60
C PHE A 286 18.55 -20.73 13.72
N GLU A 287 18.74 -22.02 13.58
CA GLU A 287 19.89 -22.49 12.83
C GLU A 287 19.69 -21.97 11.40
N ALA A 288 20.50 -20.97 11.03
CA ALA A 288 20.59 -20.55 9.64
C ALA A 288 20.86 -21.85 8.83
N PRO A 289 20.07 -22.12 7.75
CA PRO A 289 20.49 -23.18 6.85
C PRO A 289 21.91 -22.82 6.46
N SER A 290 22.85 -23.72 6.74
CA SER A 290 24.20 -23.64 6.23
C SER A 290 24.05 -23.62 4.71
N PHE A 291 24.23 -22.45 4.12
CA PHE A 291 24.54 -22.38 2.71
C PHE A 291 25.92 -23.00 2.61
N ASP A 292 25.96 -24.29 2.27
CA ASP A 292 27.17 -24.90 1.77
C ASP A 292 27.64 -23.99 0.65
N THR A 293 28.72 -23.27 0.88
CA THR A 293 29.47 -22.64 -0.21
C THR A 293 29.84 -23.79 -1.14
N PRO A 294 29.43 -23.75 -2.42
CA PRO A 294 29.81 -24.81 -3.33
C PRO A 294 31.32 -24.94 -3.30
N ASP A 295 31.79 -26.18 -3.17
CA ASP A 295 33.18 -26.55 -3.26
C ASP A 295 33.76 -25.86 -4.51
N PRO A 296 34.87 -25.11 -4.40
CA PRO A 296 35.47 -24.40 -5.54
C PRO A 296 35.88 -25.30 -6.71
N GLY A 297 35.72 -26.64 -6.61
CA GLY A 297 35.96 -27.62 -7.64
C GLY A 297 34.73 -28.11 -8.39
N THR A 298 33.50 -27.71 -8.05
CA THR A 298 32.33 -28.18 -8.78
C THR A 298 32.07 -27.30 -10.01
N PRO A 299 32.02 -27.88 -11.24
CA PRO A 299 31.76 -27.13 -12.47
C PRO A 299 30.36 -26.50 -12.37
N ILE A 300 30.25 -25.17 -12.50
CA ILE A 300 29.00 -24.45 -12.60
C ILE A 300 28.23 -25.01 -13.81
N PRO A 301 26.98 -25.47 -13.65
CA PRO A 301 26.17 -25.84 -14.81
C PRO A 301 26.06 -24.63 -15.75
N ALA A 302 26.29 -24.82 -17.04
CA ALA A 302 26.17 -23.78 -18.04
C ALA A 302 24.76 -23.15 -17.94
N GLU A 303 24.70 -21.83 -17.88
CA GLU A 303 23.43 -21.12 -17.95
C GLU A 303 22.65 -21.58 -19.20
N PRO A 304 21.33 -21.81 -19.07
CA PRO A 304 20.50 -22.09 -20.23
C PRO A 304 20.58 -20.89 -21.18
N ARG A 305 20.86 -21.17 -22.46
CA ARG A 305 20.86 -20.12 -23.49
C ARG A 305 19.55 -19.32 -23.42
N PRO A 306 19.62 -18.01 -23.54
CA PRO A 306 18.41 -17.20 -23.64
C PRO A 306 17.56 -17.69 -24.83
N PRO A 307 16.23 -17.68 -24.74
CA PRO A 307 15.37 -18.06 -25.84
C PRO A 307 15.67 -17.18 -27.06
N GLU A 308 15.73 -17.81 -28.24
CA GLU A 308 15.87 -17.07 -29.49
C GLU A 308 14.78 -16.01 -29.61
N PRO A 309 15.14 -14.83 -30.13
CA PRO A 309 14.13 -13.80 -30.36
C PRO A 309 13.05 -14.32 -31.33
N PRO A 310 11.78 -13.95 -31.15
CA PRO A 310 10.72 -14.38 -32.07
C PRO A 310 11.02 -13.91 -33.48
N GLU A 311 10.80 -14.82 -34.45
CA GLU A 311 10.94 -14.49 -35.86
C GLU A 311 10.12 -13.25 -36.23
N PRO A 312 10.67 -12.35 -37.07
CA PRO A 312 9.92 -11.17 -37.49
C PRO A 312 8.64 -11.58 -38.24
N PRO A 313 7.54 -10.85 -38.06
CA PRO A 313 6.26 -11.19 -38.70
C PRO A 313 6.44 -11.25 -40.23
N VAL A 314 6.00 -12.36 -40.83
CA VAL A 314 5.96 -12.57 -42.27
C VAL A 314 5.12 -11.44 -42.87
N GLN A 315 5.75 -10.60 -43.67
CA GLN A 315 5.05 -9.57 -44.46
C GLN A 315 4.22 -10.26 -45.55
N ILE A 316 2.92 -10.43 -45.30
CA ILE A 316 1.96 -10.82 -46.32
C ILE A 316 1.80 -9.63 -47.29
N ARG A 317 2.48 -9.70 -48.44
CA ARG A 317 2.23 -8.77 -49.55
C ARG A 317 0.75 -8.92 -49.98
N ARG A 318 -0.09 -7.91 -49.66
CA ARG A 318 -1.41 -7.80 -50.24
C ARG A 318 -1.25 -7.62 -51.75
N ARG A 319 -1.88 -8.52 -52.54
CA ARG A 319 -2.03 -8.33 -53.99
C ARG A 319 -2.75 -6.99 -54.21
N ALA A 320 -2.18 -6.19 -55.09
CA ALA A 320 -2.84 -4.96 -55.56
C ALA A 320 -4.17 -5.32 -56.23
N GLU A 321 -5.24 -4.69 -55.81
CA GLU A 321 -6.52 -4.72 -56.53
C GLU A 321 -6.36 -3.98 -57.87
N PRO A 322 -6.99 -4.47 -58.95
CA PRO A 322 -6.97 -3.77 -60.20
C PRO A 322 -7.74 -2.46 -60.12
N ALA A 323 -7.17 -1.40 -60.72
CA ALA A 323 -7.72 -0.07 -60.79
C ALA A 323 -9.13 -0.07 -61.37
N ALA A 324 -10.08 0.58 -60.70
CA ALA A 324 -11.42 0.83 -61.20
C ALA A 324 -11.35 1.79 -62.40
N ASN A 325 -12.09 1.48 -63.47
CA ASN A 325 -12.25 2.31 -64.64
C ASN A 325 -12.88 3.67 -64.28
N PRO A 326 -12.48 4.77 -64.92
CA PRO A 326 -13.11 6.07 -64.74
C PRO A 326 -14.55 6.09 -65.30
N PRO A 327 -15.47 6.87 -64.68
CA PRO A 327 -16.84 7.00 -65.21
C PRO A 327 -16.88 7.80 -66.50
N ASP A 328 -17.70 7.33 -67.45
CA ASP A 328 -18.02 7.97 -68.73
C ASP A 328 -18.53 9.40 -68.52
N ALA A 329 -18.05 10.28 -69.40
CA ALA A 329 -18.53 11.67 -69.53
C ALA A 329 -19.94 11.72 -70.13
N PRO A 330 -20.82 12.66 -69.69
CA PRO A 330 -22.14 12.83 -70.30
C PRO A 330 -22.00 13.49 -71.65
N ALA A 331 -22.64 12.90 -72.68
CA ALA A 331 -22.88 13.52 -73.96
C ALA A 331 -24.11 14.43 -73.83
N HIS A 332 -23.97 15.65 -74.29
CA HIS A 332 -24.93 16.70 -74.68
C HIS A 332 -26.31 16.80 -74.03
#